data_2e2be87642e8fa972775212981387a43
#
_entry.id   2e2be87642e8fa972775212981387a43
#
_cell.length_a   1.000
_cell.length_b   1.000
_cell.length_c   1.000
_cell.angle_alpha   90.00
_cell.angle_beta   90.00
_cell.angle_gamma   90.00
#
_symmetry.space_group_name_H-M   'P 1'
#
loop_
_entity.id
_entity.type
_entity.pdbx_description
1 polymer ?
#
loop_
_entity_poly.entity_id
_entity_poly.type
_entity_poly.pdbx_seq_one_letter_code
_entity_poly.pdbx_strand_id
1 'polypeptide(L)'
;MDTRFAISEYLDAAQVTAQLDALIKKPIYSISPAALKKYEEEYFDKKCAKSKAMITEAKEIIPGGVQHNLAFNYPFPIVMTKAKGAKLYDIDGNEYYDFLQAGGPTILGSNDDVVKEKVKELLDDCGPSTGLFHEYEYKLAKKISDCVPSVEMFRLSLIHISEPTRPISIS
;
A
#
# COMPACT_ATOMS: atom_id res chain seq x y z
N MET A 1 25.46 -21.24 12.13
CA MET A 1 24.46 -20.42 11.39
C MET A 1 23.10 -21.05 11.58
N ASP A 2 22.14 -20.33 12.04
CA ASP A 2 20.76 -20.83 12.22
C ASP A 2 20.11 -20.93 10.84
N THR A 3 19.87 -22.14 10.36
CA THR A 3 19.32 -22.43 9.03
C THR A 3 17.79 -22.48 9.01
N ARG A 4 17.13 -22.13 10.12
CA ARG A 4 15.65 -22.25 10.24
C ARG A 4 14.87 -21.39 9.25
N PHE A 5 15.49 -20.39 8.64
CA PHE A 5 14.89 -19.52 7.62
C PHE A 5 15.54 -19.64 6.24
N ALA A 6 16.51 -20.55 6.08
CA ALA A 6 17.12 -20.79 4.78
C ALA A 6 16.24 -21.76 3.99
N ILE A 7 15.91 -21.38 2.75
CA ILE A 7 15.33 -22.32 1.78
C ILE A 7 16.45 -23.31 1.45
N SER A 8 16.33 -24.53 1.95
CA SER A 8 17.33 -25.58 1.76
C SER A 8 17.20 -26.30 0.43
N GLU A 9 16.02 -26.23 -0.17
CA GLU A 9 15.73 -26.87 -1.45
C GLU A 9 14.96 -25.89 -2.36
N TYR A 10 15.45 -25.72 -3.57
CA TYR A 10 14.77 -24.99 -4.62
C TYR A 10 14.09 -25.99 -5.55
N LEU A 11 12.85 -25.74 -5.90
CA LEU A 11 12.18 -26.52 -6.93
C LEU A 11 12.93 -26.38 -8.26
N ASP A 12 13.12 -27.51 -8.97
CA ASP A 12 13.66 -27.48 -10.32
C ASP A 12 12.75 -26.68 -11.24
N ALA A 13 13.36 -25.86 -12.14
CA ALA A 13 12.62 -25.00 -13.05
C ALA A 13 11.62 -25.77 -13.92
N ALA A 14 11.96 -27.01 -14.34
CA ALA A 14 11.06 -27.86 -15.10
C ALA A 14 9.83 -28.28 -14.27
N GLN A 15 10.01 -28.57 -12.98
CA GLN A 15 8.90 -28.90 -12.08
C GLN A 15 7.98 -27.69 -11.85
N VAL A 16 8.54 -26.49 -11.67
CA VAL A 16 7.75 -25.25 -11.54
C VAL A 16 6.95 -25.00 -12.81
N THR A 17 7.58 -25.10 -13.99
CA THR A 17 6.91 -24.93 -15.28
C THR A 17 5.79 -25.94 -15.46
N ALA A 18 6.02 -27.21 -15.16
CA ALA A 18 4.99 -28.25 -15.26
C ALA A 18 3.79 -27.98 -14.32
N GLN A 19 4.05 -27.48 -13.09
CA GLN A 19 2.98 -27.08 -12.17
C GLN A 19 2.17 -25.88 -12.70
N LEU A 20 2.84 -24.88 -13.26
CA LEU A 20 2.18 -23.73 -13.89
C LEU A 20 1.34 -24.14 -15.08
N ASP A 21 1.86 -25.00 -15.96
CA ASP A 21 1.12 -25.52 -17.12
C ASP A 21 -0.11 -26.34 -16.70
N ALA A 22 0.00 -27.10 -15.61
CA ALA A 22 -1.13 -27.82 -15.04
C ALA A 22 -2.16 -26.86 -14.43
N LEU A 23 -1.71 -25.77 -13.80
CA LEU A 23 -2.59 -24.75 -13.24
C LEU A 23 -3.37 -24.00 -14.31
N ILE A 24 -2.71 -23.60 -15.41
CA ILE A 24 -3.32 -22.90 -16.55
C ILE A 24 -4.40 -23.74 -17.23
N LYS A 25 -4.26 -25.08 -17.22
CA LYS A 25 -5.27 -26.00 -17.77
C LYS A 25 -6.51 -26.18 -16.90
N LYS A 26 -6.46 -25.74 -15.63
CA LYS A 26 -7.64 -25.78 -14.75
C LYS A 26 -8.64 -24.68 -15.16
N PRO A 27 -9.95 -24.94 -15.06
CA PRO A 27 -10.94 -23.91 -15.32
C PRO A 27 -10.74 -22.77 -14.34
N ILE A 28 -10.76 -21.52 -14.84
CA ILE A 28 -10.70 -20.32 -14.01
C ILE A 28 -11.96 -20.29 -13.14
N TYR A 29 -11.78 -20.14 -11.84
CA TYR A 29 -12.89 -19.94 -10.93
C TYR A 29 -13.59 -18.62 -11.30
N SER A 30 -14.83 -18.70 -11.71
CA SER A 30 -15.65 -17.54 -12.05
C SER A 30 -16.65 -17.28 -10.94
N ILE A 31 -16.67 -16.04 -10.44
CA ILE A 31 -17.72 -15.60 -9.52
C ILE A 31 -19.02 -15.43 -10.31
N SER A 32 -20.10 -16.00 -9.82
CA SER A 32 -21.42 -15.86 -10.45
C SER A 32 -21.81 -14.37 -10.53
N PRO A 33 -22.21 -13.84 -11.71
CA PRO A 33 -22.72 -12.47 -11.82
C PRO A 33 -23.88 -12.17 -10.87
N ALA A 34 -24.74 -13.15 -10.62
CA ALA A 34 -25.84 -13.01 -9.67
C ALA A 34 -25.35 -12.85 -8.23
N ALA A 35 -24.29 -13.58 -7.84
CA ALA A 35 -23.69 -13.45 -6.52
C ALA A 35 -23.01 -12.07 -6.34
N LEU A 36 -22.31 -11.58 -7.37
CA LEU A 36 -21.73 -10.22 -7.36
C LEU A 36 -22.81 -9.16 -7.21
N LYS A 37 -23.87 -9.24 -8.01
CA LYS A 37 -24.97 -8.29 -7.96
C LYS A 37 -25.67 -8.29 -6.60
N LYS A 38 -25.92 -9.47 -6.03
CA LYS A 38 -26.48 -9.60 -4.69
C LYS A 38 -25.60 -8.94 -3.64
N TYR A 39 -24.27 -9.15 -3.71
CA TYR A 39 -23.31 -8.54 -2.80
C TYR A 39 -23.25 -7.01 -2.93
N GLU A 40 -23.32 -6.51 -4.15
CA GLU A 40 -23.40 -5.07 -4.44
C GLU A 40 -24.65 -4.45 -3.82
N GLU A 41 -25.84 -5.01 -4.09
CA GLU A 41 -27.14 -4.49 -3.62
C GLU A 41 -27.32 -4.65 -2.10
N GLU A 42 -26.97 -5.80 -1.54
CA GLU A 42 -27.23 -6.10 -0.12
C GLU A 42 -26.20 -5.49 0.82
N TYR A 43 -24.95 -5.37 0.39
CA TYR A 43 -23.88 -4.85 1.23
C TYR A 43 -23.49 -3.42 0.85
N PHE A 44 -22.94 -3.22 -0.34
CA PHE A 44 -22.35 -1.93 -0.71
C PHE A 44 -23.39 -0.81 -0.82
N ASP A 45 -24.50 -1.03 -1.50
CA ASP A 45 -25.53 -0.01 -1.68
C ASP A 45 -26.19 0.41 -0.35
N LYS A 46 -26.32 -0.52 0.59
CA LYS A 46 -26.92 -0.24 1.90
C LYS A 46 -25.91 0.35 2.90
N LYS A 47 -24.70 -0.19 2.95
CA LYS A 47 -23.72 0.18 3.95
C LYS A 47 -22.76 1.30 3.53
N CYS A 48 -22.62 1.54 2.23
CA CYS A 48 -21.67 2.50 1.69
C CYS A 48 -22.36 3.54 0.79
N ALA A 49 -23.59 3.93 1.14
CA ALA A 49 -24.42 4.82 0.32
C ALA A 49 -23.81 6.22 0.14
N LYS A 50 -23.18 6.79 1.18
CA LYS A 50 -22.51 8.09 1.11
C LYS A 50 -21.24 8.00 0.26
N SER A 51 -20.47 6.93 0.40
CA SER A 51 -19.32 6.67 -0.46
C SER A 51 -19.73 6.58 -1.92
N LYS A 52 -20.81 5.84 -2.22
CA LYS A 52 -21.37 5.72 -3.58
C LYS A 52 -21.75 7.08 -4.16
N ALA A 53 -22.46 7.89 -3.41
CA ALA A 53 -22.90 9.23 -3.85
C ALA A 53 -21.69 10.13 -4.13
N MET A 54 -20.73 10.21 -3.22
CA MET A 54 -19.53 11.04 -3.37
C MET A 54 -18.67 10.59 -4.56
N ILE A 55 -18.46 9.28 -4.74
CA ILE A 55 -17.68 8.78 -5.88
C ILE A 55 -18.41 9.01 -7.21
N THR A 56 -19.73 8.94 -7.22
CA THR A 56 -20.52 9.24 -8.42
C THR A 56 -20.32 10.70 -8.85
N GLU A 57 -20.37 11.62 -7.90
CA GLU A 57 -20.07 13.04 -8.15
C GLU A 57 -18.60 13.27 -8.53
N ALA A 58 -17.68 12.61 -7.83
CA ALA A 58 -16.25 12.73 -8.12
C ALA A 58 -15.88 12.27 -9.55
N LYS A 59 -16.58 11.33 -10.13
CA LYS A 59 -16.34 10.88 -11.51
C LYS A 59 -16.57 11.94 -12.57
N GLU A 60 -17.32 13.00 -12.26
CA GLU A 60 -17.52 14.13 -13.17
C GLU A 60 -16.25 14.98 -13.33
N ILE A 61 -15.34 14.95 -12.35
CA ILE A 61 -14.13 15.79 -12.31
C ILE A 61 -12.83 15.00 -12.13
N ILE A 62 -12.91 13.71 -11.74
CA ILE A 62 -11.76 12.84 -11.53
C ILE A 62 -11.96 11.55 -12.33
N PRO A 63 -11.08 11.22 -13.26
CA PRO A 63 -11.16 9.93 -13.99
C PRO A 63 -11.25 8.75 -13.04
N GLY A 64 -12.35 7.98 -13.11
CA GLY A 64 -12.62 6.85 -12.19
C GLY A 64 -13.07 7.25 -10.78
N GLY A 65 -13.15 8.55 -10.46
CA GLY A 65 -13.59 9.08 -9.16
C GLY A 65 -12.53 9.06 -8.05
N VAL A 66 -11.29 8.65 -8.35
CA VAL A 66 -10.18 8.59 -7.38
C VAL A 66 -8.86 9.02 -8.01
N GLN A 67 -7.98 9.60 -7.20
CA GLN A 67 -6.68 10.09 -7.67
C GLN A 67 -5.59 9.00 -7.73
N HIS A 68 -5.78 7.89 -7.03
CA HIS A 68 -4.77 6.84 -6.94
C HIS A 68 -5.35 5.47 -7.31
N ASN A 69 -4.64 4.73 -8.19
CA ASN A 69 -5.09 3.44 -8.69
C ASN A 69 -5.36 2.39 -7.59
N LEU A 70 -4.62 2.45 -6.47
CA LEU A 70 -4.86 1.55 -5.32
C LEU A 70 -6.23 1.77 -4.65
N ALA A 71 -6.84 2.94 -4.85
CA ALA A 71 -8.18 3.22 -4.33
C ALA A 71 -9.30 2.75 -5.26
N PHE A 72 -8.96 2.25 -6.46
CA PHE A 72 -9.93 1.81 -7.44
C PHE A 72 -10.44 0.40 -7.09
N ASN A 73 -11.64 0.31 -6.57
CA ASN A 73 -12.25 -0.93 -6.12
C ASN A 73 -13.64 -1.14 -6.73
N TYR A 74 -14.03 -2.41 -6.89
CA TYR A 74 -15.38 -2.81 -7.28
C TYR A 74 -16.26 -2.96 -6.02
N PRO A 75 -17.53 -2.54 -6.06
CA PRO A 75 -18.28 -1.92 -7.16
C PRO A 75 -17.98 -0.42 -7.33
N PHE A 76 -17.47 0.22 -6.31
CA PHE A 76 -17.00 1.60 -6.30
C PHE A 76 -16.00 1.79 -5.15
N PRO A 77 -15.10 2.78 -5.25
CA PRO A 77 -14.20 3.15 -4.16
C PRO A 77 -14.94 3.53 -2.88
N ILE A 78 -14.43 3.10 -1.72
CA ILE A 78 -14.96 3.49 -0.41
C ILE A 78 -14.22 4.74 0.06
N VAL A 79 -14.95 5.73 0.57
CA VAL A 79 -14.38 7.00 1.02
C VAL A 79 -13.98 6.90 2.49
N MET A 80 -12.68 6.81 2.75
CA MET A 80 -12.13 6.77 4.11
C MET A 80 -12.05 8.16 4.71
N THR A 81 -12.42 8.29 5.98
CA THR A 81 -12.42 9.57 6.72
C THR A 81 -11.51 9.55 7.95
N LYS A 82 -11.22 8.37 8.48
CA LYS A 82 -10.44 8.22 9.71
C LYS A 82 -9.63 6.92 9.67
N ALA A 83 -8.46 6.96 10.29
CA ALA A 83 -7.62 5.80 10.52
C ALA A 83 -7.02 5.85 11.92
N LYS A 84 -6.91 4.70 12.60
CA LYS A 84 -6.24 4.56 13.90
C LYS A 84 -5.75 3.13 14.10
N GLY A 85 -4.45 2.97 14.33
CA GLY A 85 -3.84 1.66 14.48
C GLY A 85 -4.08 0.79 13.24
N ALA A 86 -4.64 -0.39 13.42
CA ALA A 86 -4.97 -1.32 12.35
C ALA A 86 -6.37 -1.11 11.75
N LYS A 87 -7.03 0.01 12.02
CA LYS A 87 -8.41 0.23 11.62
C LYS A 87 -8.59 1.47 10.75
N LEU A 88 -9.45 1.32 9.74
CA LEU A 88 -9.94 2.40 8.88
C LEU A 88 -11.43 2.59 9.12
N TYR A 89 -11.89 3.80 8.91
CA TYR A 89 -13.30 4.17 9.03
C TYR A 89 -13.74 4.97 7.81
N ASP A 90 -14.86 4.57 7.22
CA ASP A 90 -15.40 5.27 6.07
C ASP A 90 -16.36 6.42 6.44
N ILE A 91 -16.82 7.14 5.43
CA ILE A 91 -17.80 8.23 5.59
C ILE A 91 -19.19 7.74 6.00
N ASP A 92 -19.46 6.46 5.78
CA ASP A 92 -20.72 5.81 6.15
C ASP A 92 -20.71 5.32 7.61
N GLY A 93 -19.54 5.31 8.27
CA GLY A 93 -19.34 4.89 9.66
C GLY A 93 -18.98 3.41 9.81
N ASN A 94 -18.68 2.71 8.73
CA ASN A 94 -18.20 1.35 8.80
C ASN A 94 -16.74 1.29 9.25
N GLU A 95 -16.37 0.20 9.92
CA GLU A 95 -15.01 -0.09 10.37
C GLU A 95 -14.41 -1.22 9.54
N TYR A 96 -13.14 -1.07 9.17
CA TYR A 96 -12.36 -2.03 8.38
C TYR A 96 -11.00 -2.28 9.03
N TYR A 97 -10.44 -3.47 8.82
CA TYR A 97 -9.04 -3.71 9.11
C TYR A 97 -8.17 -3.24 7.94
N ASP A 98 -7.10 -2.51 8.26
CA ASP A 98 -6.16 -1.96 7.28
C ASP A 98 -5.08 -2.99 6.93
N PHE A 99 -5.28 -3.72 5.85
CA PHE A 99 -4.27 -4.61 5.27
C PHE A 99 -3.41 -3.93 4.19
N LEU A 100 -3.75 -2.70 3.81
CA LEU A 100 -3.00 -1.95 2.80
C LEU A 100 -1.85 -1.16 3.43
N GLN A 101 -2.05 -0.62 4.64
CA GLN A 101 -1.07 0.17 5.38
C GLN A 101 -0.43 1.30 4.56
N ALA A 102 -1.25 2.01 3.79
CA ALA A 102 -0.82 3.06 2.85
C ALA A 102 0.25 2.59 1.83
N GLY A 103 0.28 1.29 1.50
CA GLY A 103 1.30 0.68 0.66
C GLY A 103 2.57 0.28 1.41
N GLY A 104 2.53 0.23 2.75
CA GLY A 104 3.61 -0.26 3.62
C GLY A 104 4.18 0.73 4.65
N PRO A 105 4.10 2.07 4.48
CA PRO A 105 4.78 2.99 5.39
C PRO A 105 4.18 3.04 6.80
N THR A 106 2.93 2.63 7.02
CA THR A 106 2.27 2.69 8.34
C THR A 106 2.48 1.44 9.19
N ILE A 107 3.72 0.94 9.24
CA ILE A 107 4.09 -0.30 9.93
C ILE A 107 3.75 -0.29 11.44
N LEU A 108 3.74 0.87 12.09
CA LEU A 108 3.33 1.05 13.48
C LEU A 108 1.81 1.22 13.64
N GLY A 109 1.07 1.13 12.53
CA GLY A 109 -0.34 1.45 12.46
C GLY A 109 -0.61 2.90 12.07
N SER A 110 -1.81 3.13 11.55
CA SER A 110 -2.24 4.45 11.12
C SER A 110 -2.40 5.41 12.30
N ASN A 111 -1.97 6.65 12.13
CA ASN A 111 -2.10 7.72 13.13
C ASN A 111 -1.51 7.34 14.50
N ASP A 112 -0.31 6.73 14.50
CA ASP A 112 0.46 6.41 15.69
C ASP A 112 0.76 7.68 16.49
N ASP A 113 0.54 7.65 17.81
CA ASP A 113 0.60 8.86 18.63
C ASP A 113 2.03 9.39 18.78
N VAL A 114 3.05 8.52 18.86
CA VAL A 114 4.45 8.94 18.99
C VAL A 114 4.91 9.63 17.70
N VAL A 115 4.62 9.02 16.55
CA VAL A 115 4.95 9.59 15.23
C VAL A 115 4.21 10.91 15.02
N LYS A 116 2.93 10.93 15.33
CA LYS A 116 2.08 12.12 15.17
C LYS A 116 2.56 13.33 15.99
N GLU A 117 2.87 13.13 17.27
CA GLU A 117 3.36 14.22 18.11
C GLU A 117 4.70 14.74 17.62
N LYS A 118 5.61 13.85 17.18
CA LYS A 118 6.88 14.28 16.61
C LYS A 118 6.74 15.03 15.27
N VAL A 119 5.80 14.63 14.44
CA VAL A 119 5.48 15.34 13.18
C VAL A 119 4.93 16.74 13.46
N LYS A 120 4.04 16.89 14.48
CA LYS A 120 3.52 18.19 14.88
C LYS A 120 4.64 19.13 15.37
N GLU A 121 5.50 18.62 16.25
CA GLU A 121 6.65 19.38 16.77
C GLU A 121 7.52 19.88 15.59
N LEU A 122 7.82 19.01 14.62
CA LEU A 122 8.62 19.39 13.46
C LEU A 122 7.92 20.40 12.55
N LEU A 123 6.62 20.31 12.39
CA LEU A 123 5.86 21.27 11.60
C LEU A 123 5.82 22.65 12.28
N ASP A 124 5.75 22.69 13.60
CA ASP A 124 5.77 23.93 14.37
C ASP A 124 7.16 24.60 14.33
N ASP A 125 8.24 23.80 14.38
CA ASP A 125 9.61 24.33 14.42
C ASP A 125 10.16 24.73 13.04
N CYS A 126 9.99 23.90 12.03
CA CYS A 126 10.67 24.09 10.72
C CYS A 126 9.70 24.07 9.52
N GLY A 127 8.42 23.78 9.74
CA GLY A 127 7.44 23.68 8.65
C GLY A 127 7.77 22.61 7.61
N PRO A 128 7.13 22.67 6.44
CA PRO A 128 7.43 21.76 5.33
C PRO A 128 8.85 21.97 4.82
N SER A 129 9.57 20.89 4.56
CA SER A 129 10.92 20.97 3.98
C SER A 129 10.92 21.71 2.63
N THR A 130 11.90 22.59 2.45
CA THR A 130 12.05 23.41 1.24
C THR A 130 12.90 22.75 0.15
N GLY A 131 13.19 21.45 0.28
CA GLY A 131 14.09 20.72 -0.63
C GLY A 131 15.57 20.92 -0.33
N LEU A 132 15.91 21.63 0.74
CA LEU A 132 17.27 21.72 1.25
C LEU A 132 17.56 20.58 2.24
N PHE A 133 18.86 20.31 2.47
CA PHE A 133 19.30 19.25 3.37
C PHE A 133 18.90 19.55 4.81
N HIS A 134 18.23 18.59 5.45
CA HIS A 134 17.79 18.69 6.83
C HIS A 134 18.53 17.68 7.72
N GLU A 135 18.79 18.02 8.98
CA GLU A 135 19.52 17.16 9.92
C GLU A 135 18.88 15.77 10.11
N TYR A 136 17.55 15.66 9.98
CA TYR A 136 16.85 14.38 10.10
C TYR A 136 17.12 13.44 8.92
N GLU A 137 17.49 13.96 7.75
CA GLU A 137 17.92 13.11 6.64
C GLU A 137 19.22 12.38 7.01
N TYR A 138 20.17 13.10 7.59
CA TYR A 138 21.42 12.51 8.09
C TYR A 138 21.16 11.52 9.23
N LYS A 139 20.35 11.91 10.23
CA LYS A 139 20.03 11.05 11.39
C LYS A 139 19.35 9.76 10.95
N LEU A 140 18.43 9.82 10.00
CA LEU A 140 17.75 8.65 9.44
C LEU A 140 18.74 7.78 8.67
N ALA A 141 19.55 8.37 7.79
CA ALA A 141 20.54 7.65 7.02
C ALA A 141 21.52 6.90 7.93
N LYS A 142 22.04 7.57 8.96
CA LYS A 142 22.92 6.94 9.95
C LYS A 142 22.23 5.77 10.66
N LYS A 143 20.97 5.95 11.10
CA LYS A 143 20.23 4.90 11.78
C LYS A 143 19.99 3.68 10.91
N ILE A 144 19.70 3.87 9.63
CA ILE A 144 19.54 2.78 8.65
C ILE A 144 20.86 2.03 8.47
N SER A 145 21.98 2.74 8.26
CA SER A 145 23.30 2.11 8.12
C SER A 145 23.71 1.32 9.37
N ASP A 146 23.42 1.84 10.55
CA ASP A 146 23.67 1.15 11.83
C ASP A 146 22.84 -0.15 11.95
N CYS A 147 21.61 -0.17 11.43
CA CYS A 147 20.72 -1.33 11.50
C CYS A 147 20.94 -2.34 10.36
N VAL A 148 21.45 -1.89 9.22
CA VAL A 148 21.66 -2.71 8.01
C VAL A 148 23.09 -2.50 7.50
N PRO A 149 24.10 -3.11 8.14
CA PRO A 149 25.52 -2.86 7.81
C PRO A 149 25.94 -3.22 6.37
N SER A 150 25.14 -4.02 5.67
CA SER A 150 25.37 -4.36 4.26
C SER A 150 25.04 -3.22 3.29
N VAL A 151 24.38 -2.17 3.77
CA VAL A 151 24.07 -0.98 2.98
C VAL A 151 25.11 0.09 3.24
N GLU A 152 26.08 0.22 2.33
CA GLU A 152 27.19 1.17 2.47
C GLU A 152 26.73 2.62 2.26
N MET A 153 26.00 2.85 1.17
CA MET A 153 25.42 4.15 0.82
C MET A 153 24.03 3.95 0.20
N PHE A 154 23.11 4.85 0.50
CA PHE A 154 21.78 4.80 -0.08
C PHE A 154 21.18 6.21 -0.18
N ARG A 155 20.14 6.31 -1.01
CA ARG A 155 19.34 7.51 -1.17
C ARG A 155 17.87 7.14 -1.00
N LEU A 156 17.17 7.87 -0.13
CA LEU A 156 15.71 7.68 0.02
C LEU A 156 15.00 8.26 -1.19
N SER A 157 13.99 7.54 -1.67
CA SER A 157 13.15 7.97 -2.78
C SER A 157 11.75 7.36 -2.66
N LEU A 158 10.88 7.66 -3.61
CA LEU A 158 9.55 7.09 -3.70
C LEU A 158 9.55 5.86 -4.60
N ILE A 159 8.66 4.89 -4.34
CA ILE A 159 8.60 3.58 -5.01
C ILE A 159 8.61 3.71 -6.54
N HIS A 160 7.88 4.68 -7.11
CA HIS A 160 7.76 4.86 -8.54
C HIS A 160 8.76 5.86 -9.16
N ILE A 161 9.65 6.45 -8.37
CA ILE A 161 10.65 7.42 -8.85
C ILE A 161 12.05 6.80 -8.88
N SER A 162 12.29 5.77 -8.08
CA SER A 162 13.58 5.11 -7.97
C SER A 162 13.43 3.59 -8.02
N GLU A 163 12.87 3.08 -9.09
CA GLU A 163 13.05 1.66 -9.38
C GLU A 163 14.55 1.39 -9.55
N PRO A 164 15.07 0.27 -9.01
CA PRO A 164 16.46 -0.09 -9.22
C PRO A 164 16.66 -0.46 -10.69
N THR A 165 16.78 0.55 -11.53
CA THR A 165 17.28 0.37 -12.88
C THR A 165 18.73 -0.03 -12.76
N ARG A 166 19.05 -1.29 -13.04
CA ARG A 166 20.43 -1.68 -13.33
C ARG A 166 20.98 -0.67 -14.35
N PRO A 167 22.08 0.02 -14.06
CA PRO A 167 22.74 0.77 -15.11
C PRO A 167 23.06 -0.23 -16.22
N ILE A 168 22.44 -0.07 -17.36
CA ILE A 168 22.88 -0.77 -18.58
C ILE A 168 24.26 -0.19 -18.82
N SER A 169 25.32 -0.96 -18.51
CA SER A 169 26.65 -0.60 -18.90
C SER A 169 26.67 -0.59 -20.42
N ILE A 170 26.66 0.59 -20.99
CA ILE A 170 26.98 0.79 -22.39
C ILE A 170 28.49 0.60 -22.48
N SER A 171 28.90 -0.59 -22.89
CA SER A 171 30.27 -0.87 -23.30
C SER A 171 30.52 -0.33 -24.70
#